data_932f936c9bb8f7093618c72b80ad3c2c
#
_entry.id   932f936c9bb8f7093618c72b80ad3c2c
#
_cell.length_a   1.000
_cell.length_b   1.000
_cell.length_c   1.000
_cell.angle_alpha   90.00
_cell.angle_beta   90.00
_cell.angle_gamma   90.00
#
_symmetry.space_group_name_H-M   'P 1'
#
loop_
_entity.id
_entity.type
_entity.pdbx_description
1 polymer ?
#
loop_
_entity_poly.entity_id
_entity_poly.type
_entity_poly.pdbx_seq_one_letter_code
_entity_poly.pdbx_strand_id
1 'polypeptide(L)'
;MQPDPAGFARLRAQLDLLADRPGVCFMPGAEYGPAKQWPIPSYGELGRRLVRQGFQVWVLGSAKDKPAGDEIATLAGEGAFNLCGRTELADAVDLLATARAAVTNDSGLMHVAAALGTPLVALYGSSTPHHTPPLSDAAQVIYLGLECSPCFKRTCPLGHTRCLTGIGVERVAEALAPALHATAPR
;
A
#
# COMPACT_ATOMS: atom_id res chain seq x y z
N MET A 1 9.85 -5.25 -16.15
CA MET A 1 10.05 -3.92 -15.56
C MET A 1 11.40 -3.95 -14.87
N GLN A 2 12.32 -3.05 -15.19
CA GLN A 2 13.63 -2.99 -14.50
C GLN A 2 13.67 -1.68 -13.71
N PRO A 3 13.88 -1.72 -12.37
CA PRO A 3 14.07 -0.54 -11.56
C PRO A 3 15.40 0.14 -11.90
N ASP A 4 15.42 1.48 -11.80
CA ASP A 4 16.62 2.29 -12.00
C ASP A 4 17.13 2.81 -10.64
N PRO A 5 18.26 2.29 -10.11
CA PRO A 5 18.84 2.76 -8.86
C PRO A 5 19.22 4.26 -8.87
N ALA A 6 19.64 4.77 -10.04
CA ALA A 6 19.94 6.19 -10.19
C ALA A 6 18.63 7.02 -10.18
N GLY A 7 17.55 6.47 -10.74
CA GLY A 7 16.19 7.01 -10.65
C GLY A 7 15.74 7.17 -9.21
N PHE A 8 15.87 6.11 -8.41
CA PHE A 8 15.53 6.19 -6.98
C PHE A 8 16.34 7.24 -6.20
N ALA A 9 17.67 7.31 -6.43
CA ALA A 9 18.51 8.31 -5.76
C ALA A 9 18.07 9.75 -6.08
N ARG A 10 17.72 10.02 -7.36
CA ARG A 10 17.15 11.28 -7.80
C ARG A 10 15.81 11.57 -7.11
N LEU A 11 14.88 10.59 -7.13
CA LEU A 11 13.56 10.72 -6.51
C LEU A 11 13.66 10.98 -5.01
N ARG A 12 14.55 10.29 -4.31
CA ARG A 12 14.77 10.50 -2.88
C ARG A 12 15.12 11.94 -2.57
N ALA A 13 16.02 12.54 -3.35
CA ALA A 13 16.41 13.93 -3.18
C ALA A 13 15.29 14.91 -3.57
N GLN A 14 14.57 14.64 -4.68
CA GLN A 14 13.49 15.47 -5.19
C GLN A 14 12.25 15.48 -4.28
N LEU A 15 11.99 14.37 -3.61
CA LEU A 15 10.82 14.17 -2.76
C LEU A 15 11.13 14.31 -1.26
N ASP A 16 12.38 14.69 -0.91
CA ASP A 16 12.87 14.86 0.47
C ASP A 16 12.71 13.60 1.34
N LEU A 17 12.86 12.41 0.72
CA LEU A 17 12.73 11.15 1.45
C LEU A 17 13.96 10.88 2.33
N LEU A 18 13.73 10.29 3.49
CA LEU A 18 14.77 10.04 4.48
C LEU A 18 15.81 9.01 3.98
N ALA A 19 17.08 9.34 4.14
CA ALA A 19 18.16 8.49 3.63
C ALA A 19 18.46 7.29 4.55
N ASP A 20 18.17 7.45 5.83
CA ASP A 20 18.51 6.55 6.91
C ASP A 20 17.37 5.62 7.35
N ARG A 21 16.18 5.74 6.72
CA ARG A 21 15.01 4.94 7.03
C ARG A 21 14.53 4.13 5.82
N PRO A 22 14.29 2.83 5.97
CA PRO A 22 13.67 2.04 4.91
C PRO A 22 12.22 2.47 4.68
N GLY A 23 11.80 2.50 3.41
CA GLY A 23 10.45 2.90 3.03
C GLY A 23 9.46 1.74 3.01
N VAL A 24 8.22 2.01 3.40
CA VAL A 24 7.07 1.12 3.20
C VAL A 24 6.05 1.85 2.33
N CYS A 25 5.65 1.24 1.22
CA CYS A 25 4.68 1.84 0.29
C CYS A 25 3.25 1.56 0.72
N PHE A 26 2.41 2.60 0.74
CA PHE A 26 0.97 2.47 0.87
C PHE A 26 0.29 2.87 -0.44
N MET A 27 -0.63 2.04 -0.93
CA MET A 27 -1.38 2.26 -2.16
C MET A 27 -2.88 2.23 -1.85
N PRO A 28 -3.42 3.31 -1.23
CA PRO A 28 -4.80 3.36 -0.75
C PRO A 28 -5.81 3.56 -1.87
N GLY A 29 -5.38 3.94 -3.07
CA GLY A 29 -6.24 4.21 -4.20
C GLY A 29 -7.02 2.99 -4.65
N ALA A 30 -8.22 3.22 -5.18
CA ALA A 30 -9.03 2.22 -5.85
C ALA A 30 -9.84 2.90 -6.96
N GLU A 31 -9.31 2.92 -8.18
CA GLU A 31 -9.94 3.55 -9.34
C GLU A 31 -11.34 3.00 -9.62
N TYR A 32 -11.55 1.72 -9.31
CA TYR A 32 -12.86 1.09 -9.46
C TYR A 32 -13.92 1.71 -8.54
N GLY A 33 -13.58 2.05 -7.29
CA GLY A 33 -14.50 2.69 -6.37
C GLY A 33 -14.23 2.42 -4.88
N PRO A 34 -14.91 3.16 -3.98
CA PRO A 34 -14.64 3.14 -2.54
C PRO A 34 -14.90 1.78 -1.86
N ALA A 35 -15.69 0.88 -2.48
CA ALA A 35 -15.88 -0.47 -1.94
C ALA A 35 -14.64 -1.37 -1.98
N LYS A 36 -13.55 -0.92 -2.62
CA LYS A 36 -12.25 -1.57 -2.61
C LYS A 36 -11.22 -0.90 -1.68
N GLN A 37 -11.58 0.19 -1.00
CA GLN A 37 -10.64 0.96 -0.18
C GLN A 37 -10.70 0.50 1.28
N TRP A 38 -9.54 0.07 1.80
CA TRP A 38 -9.37 -0.09 3.23
C TRP A 38 -9.46 1.30 3.89
N PRO A 39 -10.04 1.41 5.10
CA PRO A 39 -10.27 2.72 5.72
C PRO A 39 -9.01 3.57 5.85
N ILE A 40 -9.10 4.83 5.46
CA ILE A 40 -7.98 5.78 5.55
C ILE A 40 -7.44 5.90 6.99
N PRO A 41 -8.27 5.97 8.04
CA PRO A 41 -7.78 5.94 9.42
C PRO A 41 -6.96 4.69 9.76
N SER A 42 -7.29 3.54 9.16
CA SER A 42 -6.53 2.29 9.37
C SER A 42 -5.16 2.35 8.72
N TYR A 43 -5.04 2.93 7.50
CA TYR A 43 -3.74 3.23 6.89
C TYR A 43 -2.93 4.20 7.76
N GLY A 44 -3.56 5.27 8.27
CA GLY A 44 -2.91 6.25 9.14
C GLY A 44 -2.38 5.63 10.43
N GLU A 45 -3.18 4.79 11.09
CA GLU A 45 -2.78 4.06 12.30
C GLU A 45 -1.61 3.11 12.03
N LEU A 46 -1.68 2.33 10.94
CA LEU A 46 -0.58 1.45 10.54
C LEU A 46 0.67 2.27 10.23
N GLY A 47 0.54 3.38 9.51
CA GLY A 47 1.65 4.28 9.18
C GLY A 47 2.33 4.83 10.43
N ARG A 48 1.54 5.28 11.42
CA ARG A 48 2.06 5.76 12.69
C ARG A 48 2.88 4.69 13.44
N ARG A 49 2.45 3.44 13.42
CA ARG A 49 3.19 2.32 14.00
C ARG A 49 4.52 2.08 13.30
N LEU A 50 4.51 2.08 11.96
CA LEU A 50 5.72 1.90 11.16
C LEU A 50 6.72 3.03 11.37
N VAL A 51 6.27 4.28 11.41
CA VAL A 51 7.13 5.44 11.69
C VAL A 51 7.81 5.32 13.06
N ARG A 52 7.06 4.90 14.09
CA ARG A 52 7.62 4.65 15.44
C ARG A 52 8.64 3.51 15.47
N GLN A 53 8.56 2.56 14.54
CA GLN A 53 9.51 1.46 14.37
C GLN A 53 10.74 1.84 13.52
N GLY A 54 10.87 3.09 13.08
CA GLY A 54 12.00 3.59 12.32
C GLY A 54 11.86 3.45 10.80
N PHE A 55 10.67 3.13 10.30
CA PHE A 55 10.38 3.16 8.86
C PHE A 55 9.90 4.55 8.43
N GLN A 56 9.97 4.82 7.13
CA GLN A 56 9.22 5.89 6.51
C GLN A 56 8.08 5.31 5.66
N VAL A 57 6.99 6.06 5.51
CA VAL A 57 5.82 5.64 4.75
C VAL A 57 5.69 6.49 3.49
N TRP A 58 5.57 5.84 2.34
CA TRP A 58 5.38 6.49 1.03
C TRP A 58 3.97 6.18 0.52
N VAL A 59 3.10 7.18 0.50
CA VAL A 59 1.73 6.99 -0.01
C VAL A 59 1.73 7.27 -1.50
N LEU A 60 1.53 6.21 -2.30
CA LEU A 60 1.52 6.25 -3.76
C LEU A 60 0.09 6.22 -4.30
N GLY A 61 -0.15 7.00 -5.34
CA GLY A 61 -1.44 7.06 -6.00
C GLY A 61 -1.49 8.14 -7.08
N SER A 62 -2.61 8.24 -7.75
CA SER A 62 -2.89 9.30 -8.70
C SER A 62 -3.16 10.64 -8.01
N ALA A 63 -3.27 11.71 -8.77
CA ALA A 63 -3.66 13.02 -8.22
C ALA A 63 -5.04 13.01 -7.52
N LYS A 64 -5.94 12.09 -7.92
CA LYS A 64 -7.26 11.91 -7.28
C LYS A 64 -7.13 11.36 -5.86
N ASP A 65 -6.06 10.61 -5.57
CA ASP A 65 -5.81 9.98 -4.27
C ASP A 65 -5.13 10.95 -3.29
N LYS A 66 -4.74 12.14 -3.76
CA LYS A 66 -4.03 13.14 -2.94
C LYS A 66 -4.73 13.47 -1.62
N PRO A 67 -6.06 13.69 -1.54
CA PRO A 67 -6.73 13.97 -0.26
C PRO A 67 -6.59 12.81 0.73
N ALA A 68 -6.75 11.57 0.27
CA ALA A 68 -6.56 10.39 1.10
C ALA A 68 -5.09 10.26 1.56
N GLY A 69 -4.14 10.55 0.67
CA GLY A 69 -2.72 10.56 0.99
C GLY A 69 -2.35 11.62 2.04
N ASP A 70 -2.94 12.83 1.95
CA ASP A 70 -2.72 13.91 2.92
C ASP A 70 -3.25 13.51 4.31
N GLU A 71 -4.43 12.87 4.38
CA GLU A 71 -5.00 12.39 5.63
C GLU A 71 -4.14 11.26 6.24
N ILE A 72 -3.70 10.28 5.43
CA ILE A 72 -2.82 9.20 5.89
C ILE A 72 -1.51 9.77 6.44
N ALA A 73 -0.87 10.68 5.72
CA ALA A 73 0.40 11.29 6.14
C ALA A 73 0.23 12.07 7.45
N THR A 74 -0.86 12.83 7.58
CA THR A 74 -1.19 13.57 8.82
C THR A 74 -1.36 12.62 10.01
N LEU A 75 -2.11 11.52 9.84
CA LEU A 75 -2.37 10.54 10.89
C LEU A 75 -1.12 9.73 11.27
N ALA A 76 -0.27 9.43 10.30
CA ALA A 76 0.96 8.68 10.51
C ALA A 76 2.06 9.54 11.18
N GLY A 77 2.09 10.83 10.90
CA GLY A 77 3.03 11.79 11.48
C GLY A 77 4.33 11.94 10.70
N GLU A 78 5.33 12.57 11.31
CA GLU A 78 6.63 12.87 10.72
C GLU A 78 7.36 11.59 10.28
N GLY A 79 7.69 11.50 9.00
CA GLY A 79 8.23 10.30 8.34
C GLY A 79 7.24 9.62 7.40
N ALA A 80 6.02 10.17 7.25
CA ALA A 80 5.08 9.76 6.22
C ALA A 80 4.98 10.84 5.13
N PHE A 81 5.08 10.42 3.87
CA PHE A 81 5.16 11.28 2.70
C PHE A 81 4.00 10.98 1.74
N ASN A 82 3.18 11.98 1.47
CA ASN A 82 2.18 11.87 0.42
C ASN A 82 2.82 12.13 -0.95
N LEU A 83 2.95 11.09 -1.75
CA LEU A 83 3.50 11.13 -3.10
C LEU A 83 2.41 11.02 -4.19
N CYS A 84 1.13 11.02 -3.80
CA CYS A 84 0.01 10.94 -4.74
C CYS A 84 0.03 12.12 -5.72
N GLY A 85 0.06 11.82 -7.02
CA GLY A 85 0.14 12.81 -8.08
C GLY A 85 1.48 13.53 -8.22
N ARG A 86 2.51 13.09 -7.48
CA ARG A 86 3.89 13.64 -7.55
C ARG A 86 4.87 12.72 -8.25
N THR A 87 4.41 11.56 -8.67
CA THR A 87 5.23 10.50 -9.29
C THR A 87 4.57 10.00 -10.57
N GLU A 88 5.40 9.73 -11.56
CA GLU A 88 5.01 8.98 -12.75
C GLU A 88 5.07 7.47 -12.47
N LEU A 89 4.57 6.64 -13.40
CA LEU A 89 4.59 5.18 -13.22
C LEU A 89 6.02 4.63 -13.09
N ALA A 90 6.98 5.19 -13.82
CA ALA A 90 8.39 4.80 -13.71
C ALA A 90 8.95 5.08 -12.31
N ASP A 91 8.62 6.25 -11.75
CA ASP A 91 9.01 6.63 -10.39
C ASP A 91 8.40 5.68 -9.34
N ALA A 92 7.13 5.30 -9.53
CA ALA A 92 6.46 4.34 -8.65
C ALA A 92 7.13 2.95 -8.71
N VAL A 93 7.62 2.53 -9.89
CA VAL A 93 8.42 1.30 -10.06
C VAL A 93 9.70 1.37 -9.22
N ASP A 94 10.45 2.47 -9.31
CA ASP A 94 11.72 2.64 -8.58
C ASP A 94 11.48 2.67 -7.06
N LEU A 95 10.43 3.37 -6.61
CA LEU A 95 10.04 3.40 -5.19
C LEU A 95 9.62 2.02 -4.69
N LEU A 96 8.76 1.32 -5.42
CA LEU A 96 8.31 -0.03 -5.05
C LEU A 96 9.45 -1.04 -5.03
N ALA A 97 10.37 -0.98 -5.99
CA ALA A 97 11.51 -1.89 -6.05
C ALA A 97 12.49 -1.72 -4.88
N THR A 98 12.56 -0.51 -4.30
CA THR A 98 13.42 -0.20 -3.15
C THR A 98 12.70 -0.28 -1.81
N ALA A 99 11.36 -0.37 -1.84
CA ALA A 99 10.56 -0.46 -0.64
C ALA A 99 10.80 -1.77 0.12
N ARG A 100 10.79 -1.68 1.44
CA ARG A 100 10.87 -2.83 2.34
C ARG A 100 9.66 -3.73 2.21
N ALA A 101 8.49 -3.12 2.07
CA ALA A 101 7.21 -3.80 1.88
C ALA A 101 6.17 -2.82 1.30
N ALA A 102 5.03 -3.35 0.91
CA ALA A 102 3.90 -2.55 0.46
C ALA A 102 2.57 -3.04 1.08
N VAL A 103 1.63 -2.10 1.28
CA VAL A 103 0.24 -2.40 1.62
C VAL A 103 -0.65 -1.77 0.58
N THR A 104 -1.57 -2.56 0.04
CA THR A 104 -2.37 -2.15 -1.11
C THR A 104 -3.79 -2.69 -1.05
N ASN A 105 -4.71 -1.96 -1.64
CA ASN A 105 -6.00 -2.53 -2.07
C ASN A 105 -5.80 -3.32 -3.37
N ASP A 106 -6.82 -4.06 -3.81
CA ASP A 106 -6.86 -4.63 -5.17
C ASP A 106 -6.86 -3.50 -6.22
N SER A 107 -5.67 -3.17 -6.73
CA SER A 107 -5.41 -2.02 -7.60
C SER A 107 -4.31 -2.32 -8.63
N GLY A 108 -4.14 -1.42 -9.61
CA GLY A 108 -3.09 -1.55 -10.63
C GLY A 108 -1.67 -1.58 -10.04
N LEU A 109 -1.38 -0.74 -9.05
CA LEU A 109 -0.06 -0.72 -8.38
C LEU A 109 0.24 -1.99 -7.58
N MET A 110 -0.77 -2.73 -7.12
CA MET A 110 -0.61 -4.06 -6.54
C MET A 110 0.10 -5.00 -7.52
N HIS A 111 -0.33 -5.02 -8.77
CA HIS A 111 0.29 -5.87 -9.79
C HIS A 111 1.71 -5.41 -10.14
N VAL A 112 1.98 -4.11 -10.09
CA VAL A 112 3.34 -3.57 -10.27
C VAL A 112 4.25 -4.06 -9.14
N ALA A 113 3.82 -3.91 -7.87
CA ALA A 113 4.57 -4.39 -6.71
C ALA A 113 4.83 -5.91 -6.78
N ALA A 114 3.80 -6.69 -7.16
CA ALA A 114 3.92 -8.13 -7.35
C ALA A 114 4.94 -8.51 -8.44
N ALA A 115 4.90 -7.82 -9.59
CA ALA A 115 5.84 -8.05 -10.69
C ALA A 115 7.29 -7.68 -10.36
N LEU A 116 7.51 -6.79 -9.41
CA LEU A 116 8.83 -6.41 -8.90
C LEU A 116 9.34 -7.35 -7.80
N GLY A 117 8.50 -8.26 -7.30
CA GLY A 117 8.82 -9.12 -6.17
C GLY A 117 8.86 -8.38 -4.83
N THR A 118 8.33 -7.16 -4.77
CA THR A 118 8.21 -6.40 -3.53
C THR A 118 7.31 -7.17 -2.56
N PRO A 119 7.75 -7.45 -1.32
CA PRO A 119 6.88 -8.04 -0.31
C PRO A 119 5.65 -7.15 -0.11
N LEU A 120 4.45 -7.73 -0.23
CA LEU A 120 3.23 -6.93 -0.14
C LEU A 120 2.11 -7.62 0.63
N VAL A 121 1.27 -6.83 1.26
CA VAL A 121 0.00 -7.25 1.82
C VAL A 121 -1.12 -6.66 0.97
N ALA A 122 -1.89 -7.52 0.31
CA ALA A 122 -2.99 -7.14 -0.56
C ALA A 122 -4.34 -7.34 0.14
N LEU A 123 -5.14 -6.28 0.22
CA LEU A 123 -6.40 -6.24 0.94
C LEU A 123 -7.57 -6.33 -0.04
N TYR A 124 -8.42 -7.34 0.15
CA TYR A 124 -9.59 -7.57 -0.69
C TYR A 124 -10.89 -7.39 0.07
N GLY A 125 -11.83 -6.75 -0.57
CA GLY A 125 -13.16 -6.49 -0.02
C GLY A 125 -14.26 -6.83 -1.02
N SER A 126 -14.69 -5.88 -1.84
CA SER A 126 -15.75 -6.09 -2.85
C SER A 126 -15.32 -6.93 -4.04
N SER A 127 -14.04 -7.18 -4.22
CA SER A 127 -13.44 -8.10 -5.20
C SER A 127 -12.87 -9.35 -4.53
N THR A 128 -12.28 -10.24 -5.32
CA THR A 128 -11.73 -11.51 -4.83
C THR A 128 -10.33 -11.76 -5.41
N PRO A 129 -9.41 -12.31 -4.61
CA PRO A 129 -8.09 -12.71 -5.09
C PRO A 129 -8.14 -13.85 -6.11
N HIS A 130 -9.27 -14.56 -6.25
CA HIS A 130 -9.44 -15.59 -7.28
C HIS A 130 -9.49 -15.03 -8.70
N HIS A 131 -9.95 -13.77 -8.87
CA HIS A 131 -10.03 -13.12 -10.19
C HIS A 131 -8.79 -12.29 -10.52
N THR A 132 -8.24 -11.59 -9.53
CA THR A 132 -7.13 -10.64 -9.70
C THR A 132 -6.06 -10.86 -8.64
N PRO A 133 -5.44 -12.07 -8.56
CA PRO A 133 -4.42 -12.32 -7.54
C PRO A 133 -3.16 -11.48 -7.78
N PRO A 134 -2.46 -11.07 -6.72
CA PRO A 134 -1.08 -10.60 -6.86
C PRO A 134 -0.21 -11.81 -7.26
N LEU A 135 0.34 -11.79 -8.48
CA LEU A 135 1.14 -12.91 -9.01
C LEU A 135 2.57 -12.85 -8.45
N SER A 136 2.73 -13.14 -7.18
CA SER A 136 4.01 -13.12 -6.46
C SER A 136 3.95 -14.01 -5.22
N ASP A 137 4.99 -14.82 -5.01
CA ASP A 137 5.15 -15.60 -3.79
C ASP A 137 5.46 -14.74 -2.55
N ALA A 138 5.89 -13.48 -2.77
CA ALA A 138 6.12 -12.50 -1.72
C ALA A 138 4.84 -11.77 -1.28
N ALA A 139 3.69 -12.10 -1.87
CA ALA A 139 2.41 -11.45 -1.56
C ALA A 139 1.64 -12.23 -0.47
N GLN A 140 1.17 -11.51 0.53
CA GLN A 140 0.19 -11.99 1.48
C GLN A 140 -1.17 -11.37 1.17
N VAL A 141 -2.21 -12.20 1.11
CA VAL A 141 -3.57 -11.76 0.80
C VAL A 141 -4.42 -11.81 2.06
N ILE A 142 -5.09 -10.70 2.36
CA ILE A 142 -6.10 -10.63 3.42
C ILE A 142 -7.47 -10.44 2.76
N TYR A 143 -8.30 -11.45 2.90
CA TYR A 143 -9.67 -11.49 2.40
C TYR A 143 -10.56 -12.17 3.43
N LEU A 144 -11.63 -11.48 3.87
CA LEU A 144 -12.49 -12.01 4.93
C LEU A 144 -13.55 -13.00 4.42
N GLY A 145 -13.88 -12.96 3.13
CA GLY A 145 -14.84 -13.90 2.52
C GLY A 145 -16.22 -13.86 3.15
N LEU A 146 -16.75 -12.66 3.45
CA LEU A 146 -18.09 -12.52 4.01
C LEU A 146 -19.16 -12.99 3.01
N GLU A 147 -20.34 -13.40 3.47
CA GLU A 147 -21.46 -13.82 2.59
C GLU A 147 -21.79 -12.81 1.48
N CYS A 148 -21.66 -11.51 1.77
CA CYS A 148 -21.86 -10.43 0.80
C CYS A 148 -20.62 -10.10 -0.05
N SER A 149 -19.52 -10.85 0.10
CA SER A 149 -18.26 -10.60 -0.60
C SER A 149 -17.78 -11.89 -1.30
N PRO A 150 -17.37 -11.80 -2.59
CA PRO A 150 -17.22 -10.61 -3.41
C PRO A 150 -18.56 -10.12 -4.01
N CYS A 151 -18.86 -8.85 -3.92
CA CYS A 151 -20.07 -8.28 -4.54
C CYS A 151 -19.80 -7.58 -5.88
N PHE A 152 -18.54 -7.27 -6.19
CA PHE A 152 -18.11 -6.57 -7.40
C PHE A 152 -18.84 -5.23 -7.62
N LYS A 153 -19.18 -4.53 -6.55
CA LYS A 153 -19.84 -3.22 -6.61
C LYS A 153 -18.83 -2.09 -6.36
N ARG A 154 -19.02 -0.97 -7.04
CA ARG A 154 -18.21 0.24 -6.84
C ARG A 154 -18.43 0.86 -5.47
N THR A 155 -19.67 0.82 -5.00
CA THR A 155 -20.09 1.28 -3.69
C THR A 155 -20.77 0.12 -2.97
N CYS A 156 -20.55 -0.01 -1.67
CA CYS A 156 -21.16 -1.07 -0.88
C CYS A 156 -22.69 -0.94 -0.88
N PRO A 157 -23.44 -1.92 -1.43
CA PRO A 157 -24.90 -1.83 -1.49
C PRO A 157 -25.56 -1.93 -0.10
N LEU A 158 -24.83 -2.47 0.89
CA LEU A 158 -25.28 -2.59 2.27
C LEU A 158 -24.78 -1.45 3.17
N GLY A 159 -23.99 -0.50 2.61
CA GLY A 159 -23.49 0.69 3.29
C GLY A 159 -22.41 0.46 4.36
N HIS A 160 -22.15 -0.79 4.77
CA HIS A 160 -21.30 -1.07 5.94
C HIS A 160 -19.82 -1.33 5.63
N THR A 161 -19.46 -1.70 4.40
CA THR A 161 -18.08 -2.04 3.96
C THR A 161 -17.30 -3.00 4.88
N ARG A 162 -17.99 -3.86 5.68
CA ARG A 162 -17.37 -4.75 6.68
C ARG A 162 -16.34 -5.71 6.13
N CYS A 163 -16.37 -6.00 4.84
CA CYS A 163 -15.33 -6.79 4.16
C CYS A 163 -13.94 -6.12 4.20
N LEU A 164 -13.87 -4.82 4.41
CA LEU A 164 -12.63 -4.05 4.56
C LEU A 164 -12.50 -3.43 5.96
N THR A 165 -13.57 -2.81 6.50
CA THR A 165 -13.51 -2.25 7.86
C THR A 165 -13.30 -3.33 8.93
N GLY A 166 -13.64 -4.59 8.65
CA GLY A 166 -13.36 -5.73 9.51
C GLY A 166 -11.90 -6.24 9.44
N ILE A 167 -11.10 -5.75 8.50
CA ILE A 167 -9.66 -6.03 8.47
C ILE A 167 -8.98 -5.09 9.48
N GLY A 168 -8.65 -5.62 10.65
CA GLY A 168 -7.98 -4.84 11.70
C GLY A 168 -6.54 -4.50 11.35
N VAL A 169 -6.05 -3.37 11.87
CA VAL A 169 -4.67 -2.89 11.68
C VAL A 169 -3.65 -3.91 12.19
N GLU A 170 -3.95 -4.59 13.32
CA GLU A 170 -3.13 -5.66 13.88
C GLU A 170 -2.83 -6.75 12.86
N ARG A 171 -3.86 -7.26 12.20
CA ARG A 171 -3.74 -8.33 11.22
C ARG A 171 -2.85 -7.94 10.04
N VAL A 172 -2.94 -6.67 9.60
CA VAL A 172 -2.10 -6.16 8.52
C VAL A 172 -0.65 -5.97 8.98
N ALA A 173 -0.44 -5.48 10.21
CA ALA A 173 0.89 -5.34 10.80
C ALA A 173 1.58 -6.70 11.01
N GLU A 174 0.85 -7.72 11.47
CA GLU A 174 1.36 -9.10 11.60
C GLU A 174 1.75 -9.69 10.24
N ALA A 175 0.93 -9.46 9.20
CA ALA A 175 1.24 -9.89 7.84
C ALA A 175 2.47 -9.19 7.25
N LEU A 176 2.75 -7.95 7.62
CA LEU A 176 3.94 -7.21 7.21
C LEU A 176 5.22 -7.65 7.95
N ALA A 177 5.10 -8.09 9.19
CA ALA A 177 6.24 -8.31 10.10
C ALA A 177 7.38 -9.16 9.49
N PRO A 178 7.13 -10.28 8.78
CA PRO A 178 8.21 -11.05 8.16
C PRO A 178 9.05 -10.23 7.18
N ALA A 179 8.40 -9.39 6.36
CA ALA A 179 9.09 -8.54 5.39
C ALA A 179 9.88 -7.43 6.08
N LEU A 180 9.33 -6.83 7.14
CA LEU A 180 9.99 -5.73 7.85
C LEU A 180 11.27 -6.18 8.57
N HIS A 181 11.28 -7.40 9.10
CA HIS A 181 12.40 -7.95 9.88
C HIS A 181 13.36 -8.82 9.06
N ALA A 182 13.06 -9.14 7.81
CA ALA A 182 14.00 -9.84 6.94
C ALA A 182 15.29 -9.02 6.81
N THR A 183 16.45 -9.62 6.94
CA THR A 183 17.72 -8.97 6.59
C THR A 183 17.68 -8.60 5.11
N ALA A 184 18.05 -7.35 4.76
CA ALA A 184 18.13 -6.97 3.36
C ALA A 184 19.02 -7.98 2.62
N PRO A 185 18.63 -8.45 1.41
CA PRO A 185 19.58 -9.22 0.61
C PRO A 185 20.79 -8.32 0.37
N ARG A 186 21.97 -8.89 0.61
CA ARG A 186 23.28 -8.22 0.39
C ARG A 186 23.50 -7.98 -1.09
#